data_d4e36f4f90adab9221fe75927b62d380
#
_entry.id   d4e36f4f90adab9221fe75927b62d380
#
_cell.length_a   1.000
_cell.length_b   1.000
_cell.length_c   1.000
_cell.angle_alpha   90.00
_cell.angle_beta   90.00
_cell.angle_gamma   90.00
#
_symmetry.space_group_name_H-M   'P 1'
#
loop_
_entity.id
_entity.type
_entity.pdbx_description
1 polymer ?
#
loop_
_entity_poly.entity_id
_entity_poly.type
_entity_poly.pdbx_seq_one_letter_code
_entity_poly.pdbx_strand_id
1 'polypeptide(L)'
;MKKITRLFIIAALACLFASCASAPKVVYLADYLEEGMAETDAMPAIREALEACRENNATKLVLPEGTVCIRPDKAYEKYQFISNNNENLKRIAFDLEGMDDFTVEGQNTLLLFTGFISPFSLEGCKNVNIQNLSIDFTRTFHSEGIIEKVGDGYLDIRFPEDYVCNIINGDLYFTDKERITYDYSNLLEFDTEKKEPAHYASDYWLSKKTIPAEKLEDNLVRIIRKDLKGTVGNTMVFGAAARYNPGFFLSDCSGINIHNVNLWHCGGMGVIAQRSRDIELKNVEVVPSPGKNRVISITADATHFVNCAGYIRMIDCKFTNQKDDATNIHGLYMAVDEQIAPDKIVFKWRNTGQYGVDFLKPGMKVEIVDQTTTDTYCYAVVKDVERLNKITTVATFEEPLPEGIQKNMVVAADEEYPEVLIKGCYMAGNRARGLLLGSRGQMIIEDCYFHIPGAAILFEGDGNFWFEQAGVRDVIIRNNVFENCNYGYPTWGAACIAVGTRIPALDKAERGYHRGILIENNTFRVFDPRILNLFSVEDLTFRNNTIEMTNDYVYPGKVTEPFVYHHCKNIVIE
;
A
#
# COMPACT_ATOMS: atom_id res chain seq x y z
N MET A 1 14.48 29.91 -66.61
CA MET A 1 14.27 30.68 -65.37
C MET A 1 13.00 30.37 -64.58
N LYS A 2 12.18 29.39 -64.93
CA LYS A 2 10.93 29.05 -64.18
C LYS A 2 11.04 27.80 -63.29
N LYS A 3 12.16 27.11 -63.19
CA LYS A 3 12.37 25.93 -62.35
C LYS A 3 13.17 26.17 -61.05
N ILE A 4 13.88 27.27 -60.94
CA ILE A 4 14.71 27.58 -59.78
C ILE A 4 13.90 28.30 -58.69
N THR A 5 12.85 29.03 -59.08
CA THR A 5 12.00 29.76 -58.11
C THR A 5 11.06 28.87 -57.31
N ARG A 6 10.75 27.63 -57.74
CA ARG A 6 9.94 26.68 -57.00
C ARG A 6 10.69 25.91 -55.92
N LEU A 7 12.00 25.77 -56.03
CA LEU A 7 12.82 25.08 -55.05
C LEU A 7 13.07 25.92 -53.78
N PHE A 8 13.14 27.25 -53.94
CA PHE A 8 13.36 28.18 -52.82
C PHE A 8 12.10 28.41 -51.96
N ILE A 9 10.90 28.29 -52.54
CA ILE A 9 9.64 28.43 -51.82
C ILE A 9 9.33 27.17 -50.98
N ILE A 10 9.72 25.98 -51.41
CA ILE A 10 9.56 24.72 -50.65
C ILE A 10 10.57 24.64 -49.49
N ALA A 11 11.80 25.16 -49.66
CA ALA A 11 12.79 25.25 -48.59
C ALA A 11 12.41 26.30 -47.53
N ALA A 12 11.77 27.41 -47.89
CA ALA A 12 11.29 28.42 -46.95
C ALA A 12 10.03 28.00 -46.17
N LEU A 13 9.16 27.14 -46.75
CA LEU A 13 8.00 26.57 -45.98
C LEU A 13 8.40 25.40 -45.08
N ALA A 14 9.50 24.68 -45.35
CA ALA A 14 10.01 23.62 -44.46
C ALA A 14 10.70 24.17 -43.20
N CYS A 15 11.12 25.41 -43.18
CA CYS A 15 11.70 26.07 -42.00
C CYS A 15 10.68 26.75 -41.09
N LEU A 16 9.38 26.81 -41.47
CA LEU A 16 8.31 27.42 -40.66
C LEU A 16 7.57 26.40 -39.76
N PHE A 17 7.93 25.12 -39.80
CA PHE A 17 7.49 24.08 -38.87
C PHE A 17 8.60 23.57 -37.93
N ALA A 18 9.69 24.30 -37.77
CA ALA A 18 10.45 24.15 -36.55
C ALA A 18 9.57 24.70 -35.40
N SER A 19 8.80 23.82 -34.78
CA SER A 19 8.14 24.12 -33.53
C SER A 19 9.23 24.65 -32.60
N CYS A 20 9.17 25.93 -32.27
CA CYS A 20 9.86 26.46 -31.11
C CYS A 20 9.29 25.68 -29.90
N ALA A 21 9.85 24.54 -29.57
CA ALA A 21 9.71 24.00 -28.24
C ALA A 21 10.30 25.09 -27.33
N SER A 22 9.43 25.86 -26.67
CA SER A 22 9.85 26.79 -25.64
C SER A 22 10.69 26.02 -24.63
N ALA A 23 11.82 26.57 -24.18
CA ALA A 23 12.60 25.94 -23.13
C ALA A 23 11.66 25.53 -21.96
N PRO A 24 11.87 24.35 -21.36
CA PRO A 24 11.01 23.89 -20.27
C PRO A 24 10.99 24.96 -19.16
N LYS A 25 9.81 25.42 -18.78
CA LYS A 25 9.66 26.37 -17.69
C LYS A 25 9.90 25.67 -16.37
N VAL A 26 10.86 26.13 -15.62
CA VAL A 26 11.27 25.56 -14.32
C VAL A 26 10.96 26.59 -13.24
N VAL A 27 10.34 26.12 -12.16
CA VAL A 27 10.10 26.89 -10.94
C VAL A 27 11.03 26.32 -9.86
N TYR A 28 11.68 27.20 -9.12
CA TYR A 28 12.52 26.83 -7.99
C TYR A 28 11.82 27.20 -6.69
N LEU A 29 11.59 26.23 -5.80
CA LEU A 29 10.99 26.53 -4.49
C LEU A 29 11.80 27.55 -3.70
N ALA A 30 13.12 27.54 -3.87
CA ALA A 30 14.03 28.49 -3.22
C ALA A 30 13.70 29.97 -3.50
N ASP A 31 13.09 30.27 -4.65
CA ASP A 31 12.71 31.64 -5.03
C ASP A 31 11.51 32.17 -4.23
N TYR A 32 10.77 31.30 -3.54
CA TYR A 32 9.58 31.58 -2.73
C TYR A 32 9.84 31.47 -1.22
N LEU A 33 10.99 30.95 -0.82
CA LEU A 33 11.34 30.79 0.60
C LEU A 33 11.88 32.10 1.16
N GLU A 34 11.21 32.67 2.12
CA GLU A 34 11.76 33.75 2.95
C GLU A 34 12.76 33.20 3.98
N GLU A 35 13.59 34.08 4.55
CA GLU A 35 14.58 33.69 5.58
C GLU A 35 13.93 32.98 6.77
N GLY A 36 14.42 31.77 7.09
CA GLY A 36 13.92 30.93 8.18
C GLY A 36 12.66 30.12 7.88
N MET A 37 12.03 30.25 6.70
CA MET A 37 10.86 29.44 6.33
C MET A 37 11.21 27.94 6.18
N ALA A 38 12.34 27.61 5.58
CA ALA A 38 12.74 26.22 5.38
C ALA A 38 12.91 25.47 6.70
N GLU A 39 13.34 26.14 7.75
CA GLU A 39 13.56 25.57 9.08
C GLU A 39 12.31 25.54 9.95
N THR A 40 11.27 26.31 9.62
CA THR A 40 10.06 26.44 10.44
C THR A 40 8.80 25.91 9.78
N ASP A 41 8.39 26.51 8.65
CA ASP A 41 7.23 26.10 7.85
C ASP A 41 7.30 26.65 6.43
N ALA A 42 7.67 25.81 5.49
CA ALA A 42 7.73 26.14 4.06
C ALA A 42 6.38 26.00 3.35
N MET A 43 5.29 25.64 4.03
CA MET A 43 4.00 25.37 3.37
C MET A 43 3.46 26.55 2.56
N PRO A 44 3.54 27.82 3.04
CA PRO A 44 3.14 28.97 2.22
C PRO A 44 3.93 29.07 0.91
N ALA A 45 5.26 28.96 0.97
CA ALA A 45 6.14 29.00 -0.20
C ALA A 45 5.86 27.85 -1.20
N ILE A 46 5.59 26.63 -0.69
CA ILE A 46 5.22 25.48 -1.52
C ILE A 46 3.91 25.77 -2.30
N ARG A 47 2.92 26.38 -1.66
CA ARG A 47 1.67 26.75 -2.33
C ARG A 47 1.90 27.79 -3.44
N GLU A 48 2.62 28.85 -3.15
CA GLU A 48 2.94 29.89 -4.12
C GLU A 48 3.73 29.33 -5.31
N ALA A 49 4.73 28.46 -5.05
CA ALA A 49 5.50 27.81 -6.09
C ALA A 49 4.63 26.88 -6.97
N LEU A 50 3.69 26.11 -6.38
CA LEU A 50 2.76 25.26 -7.13
C LEU A 50 1.75 26.07 -7.94
N GLU A 51 1.25 27.19 -7.40
CA GLU A 51 0.40 28.13 -8.14
C GLU A 51 1.17 28.73 -9.33
N ALA A 52 2.41 29.16 -9.13
CA ALA A 52 3.26 29.64 -10.21
C ALA A 52 3.56 28.55 -11.26
N CYS A 53 3.70 27.28 -10.86
CA CYS A 53 3.80 26.17 -11.80
C CYS A 53 2.57 26.06 -12.69
N ARG A 54 1.37 26.16 -12.14
CA ARG A 54 0.10 26.10 -12.88
C ARG A 54 -0.07 27.29 -13.81
N GLU A 55 0.11 28.51 -13.31
CA GLU A 55 -0.06 29.74 -14.07
C GLU A 55 0.91 29.83 -15.25
N ASN A 56 2.12 29.37 -15.06
CA ASN A 56 3.16 29.42 -16.09
C ASN A 56 3.22 28.17 -16.98
N ASN A 57 2.41 27.14 -16.76
CA ASN A 57 2.52 25.82 -17.37
C ASN A 57 3.97 25.29 -17.24
N ALA A 58 4.52 25.31 -16.03
CA ALA A 58 5.84 24.81 -15.76
C ALA A 58 5.88 23.27 -15.86
N THR A 59 7.01 22.75 -16.34
CA THR A 59 7.22 21.29 -16.46
C THR A 59 8.02 20.74 -15.29
N LYS A 60 8.52 21.61 -14.40
CA LYS A 60 9.33 21.17 -13.27
C LYS A 60 9.25 22.14 -12.09
N LEU A 61 9.12 21.58 -10.89
CA LEU A 61 9.39 22.23 -9.61
C LEU A 61 10.68 21.64 -9.03
N VAL A 62 11.65 22.49 -8.74
CA VAL A 62 12.92 22.10 -8.13
C VAL A 62 12.90 22.48 -6.65
N LEU A 63 13.13 21.50 -5.78
CA LEU A 63 13.24 21.70 -4.34
C LEU A 63 14.68 22.06 -3.96
N PRO A 64 14.94 22.83 -2.91
CA PRO A 64 16.29 23.15 -2.45
C PRO A 64 16.97 21.93 -1.82
N GLU A 65 18.29 21.92 -1.81
CA GLU A 65 19.09 20.97 -1.04
C GLU A 65 18.86 21.18 0.47
N GLY A 66 18.95 20.10 1.27
CA GLY A 66 18.83 20.13 2.72
C GLY A 66 17.42 19.85 3.24
N THR A 67 17.10 20.34 4.42
CA THR A 67 15.83 20.06 5.10
C THR A 67 14.82 21.19 4.87
N VAL A 68 13.60 20.80 4.50
CA VAL A 68 12.45 21.70 4.34
C VAL A 68 11.38 21.23 5.32
N CYS A 69 11.11 22.04 6.36
CA CYS A 69 10.10 21.77 7.37
C CYS A 69 8.71 22.21 6.86
N ILE A 70 7.70 21.36 7.09
CA ILE A 70 6.36 21.55 6.56
C ILE A 70 5.32 21.27 7.64
N ARG A 71 4.38 22.24 7.84
CA ARG A 71 3.31 22.15 8.82
C ARG A 71 1.92 22.14 8.16
N PRO A 72 0.90 21.59 8.84
CA PRO A 72 -0.43 21.43 8.25
C PRO A 72 -1.26 22.71 8.12
N ASP A 73 -0.90 23.81 8.83
CA ASP A 73 -1.78 24.97 9.02
C ASP A 73 -2.16 25.70 7.73
N LYS A 74 -1.27 25.68 6.74
CA LYS A 74 -1.49 26.31 5.42
C LYS A 74 -1.57 25.32 4.27
N ALA A 75 -1.65 24.02 4.57
CA ALA A 75 -1.78 22.96 3.56
C ALA A 75 -3.09 23.07 2.77
N TYR A 76 -3.13 22.45 1.60
CA TYR A 76 -4.38 22.27 0.86
C TYR A 76 -5.32 21.36 1.66
N GLU A 77 -6.63 21.64 1.59
CA GLU A 77 -7.64 20.84 2.30
C GLU A 77 -8.58 20.18 1.30
N LYS A 78 -8.65 18.85 1.32
CA LYS A 78 -9.56 18.05 0.48
C LYS A 78 -10.18 16.91 1.28
N TYR A 79 -11.47 16.64 1.05
CA TYR A 79 -12.10 15.43 1.55
C TYR A 79 -11.89 14.30 0.55
N GLN A 80 -11.12 13.26 0.94
CA GLN A 80 -10.75 12.17 0.04
C GLN A 80 -11.26 10.82 0.54
N PHE A 81 -11.72 10.00 -0.41
CA PHE A 81 -12.05 8.59 -0.23
C PHE A 81 -10.93 7.74 -0.83
N ILE A 82 -10.13 7.16 0.02
CA ILE A 82 -8.97 6.35 -0.37
C ILE A 82 -9.23 4.92 0.08
N SER A 83 -9.14 3.96 -0.87
CA SER A 83 -9.33 2.54 -0.58
C SER A 83 -8.45 2.08 0.59
N ASN A 84 -9.03 1.32 1.51
CA ASN A 84 -8.38 0.79 2.72
C ASN A 84 -7.71 1.85 3.62
N ASN A 85 -8.10 3.14 3.47
CA ASN A 85 -7.71 4.22 4.36
C ASN A 85 -8.95 4.87 4.99
N ASN A 86 -8.76 5.53 6.12
CA ASN A 86 -9.85 6.23 6.77
C ASN A 86 -10.21 7.50 6.00
N GLU A 87 -11.52 7.68 5.73
CA GLU A 87 -12.03 8.91 5.14
C GLU A 87 -11.89 10.07 6.12
N ASN A 88 -11.41 11.21 5.66
CA ASN A 88 -11.38 12.44 6.44
C ASN A 88 -11.04 13.65 5.55
N LEU A 89 -11.12 14.85 6.11
CA LEU A 89 -10.50 16.03 5.56
C LEU A 89 -8.98 15.85 5.61
N LYS A 90 -8.34 15.72 4.45
CA LYS A 90 -6.89 15.63 4.31
C LYS A 90 -6.29 17.02 4.23
N ARG A 91 -5.17 17.21 4.90
CA ARG A 91 -4.24 18.31 4.67
C ARG A 91 -3.10 17.79 3.81
N ILE A 92 -2.84 18.46 2.69
CA ILE A 92 -1.96 17.99 1.63
C ILE A 92 -0.89 19.05 1.37
N ALA A 93 0.37 18.64 1.35
CA ALA A 93 1.46 19.57 1.07
C ALA A 93 1.65 19.82 -0.43
N PHE A 94 1.84 18.76 -1.21
CA PHE A 94 1.97 18.83 -2.66
C PHE A 94 0.70 18.31 -3.32
N ASP A 95 -0.24 19.21 -3.59
CA ASP A 95 -1.45 18.92 -4.34
C ASP A 95 -1.16 19.10 -5.84
N LEU A 96 -0.99 18.00 -6.57
CA LEU A 96 -0.62 17.98 -7.98
C LEU A 96 -1.83 17.70 -8.90
N GLU A 97 -3.07 17.89 -8.43
CA GLU A 97 -4.27 17.60 -9.22
C GLU A 97 -4.19 18.21 -10.62
N GLY A 98 -4.42 17.38 -11.66
CA GLY A 98 -4.48 17.79 -13.06
C GLY A 98 -3.15 18.25 -13.66
N MET A 99 -2.02 18.00 -13.01
CA MET A 99 -0.71 18.31 -13.58
C MET A 99 -0.27 17.21 -14.56
N ASP A 100 0.05 17.63 -15.78
CA ASP A 100 0.53 16.77 -16.85
C ASP A 100 1.98 17.11 -17.22
N ASP A 101 2.77 16.10 -17.66
CA ASP A 101 4.18 16.25 -18.10
C ASP A 101 5.04 17.04 -17.07
N PHE A 102 4.88 16.71 -15.79
CA PHE A 102 5.43 17.48 -14.68
C PHE A 102 6.44 16.68 -13.84
N THR A 103 7.46 17.35 -13.35
CA THR A 103 8.48 16.75 -12.48
C THR A 103 8.61 17.54 -11.17
N VAL A 104 8.53 16.86 -10.03
CA VAL A 104 9.03 17.36 -8.74
C VAL A 104 10.45 16.80 -8.56
N GLU A 105 11.43 17.69 -8.62
CA GLU A 105 12.85 17.35 -8.52
C GLU A 105 13.38 17.76 -7.15
N GLY A 106 13.72 16.77 -6.33
CA GLY A 106 14.51 17.00 -5.13
C GLY A 106 16.01 17.12 -5.48
N GLN A 107 16.75 17.78 -4.64
CA GLN A 107 18.22 17.84 -4.68
C GLN A 107 18.77 17.16 -3.42
N ASN A 108 18.40 15.90 -3.18
CA ASN A 108 18.55 15.21 -1.90
C ASN A 108 17.81 15.94 -0.76
N THR A 109 16.71 16.60 -1.08
CA THR A 109 15.88 17.34 -0.13
C THR A 109 15.25 16.39 0.88
N LEU A 110 15.34 16.71 2.16
CA LEU A 110 14.52 16.10 3.20
C LEU A 110 13.26 16.97 3.45
N LEU A 111 12.10 16.44 3.09
CA LEU A 111 10.82 17.01 3.46
C LEU A 111 10.46 16.50 4.87
N LEU A 112 10.55 17.37 5.87
CA LEU A 112 10.31 17.05 7.28
C LEU A 112 8.95 17.58 7.73
N PHE A 113 8.00 16.69 7.88
CA PHE A 113 6.62 17.01 8.22
C PHE A 113 6.37 17.02 9.74
N THR A 114 5.45 17.85 10.18
CA THR A 114 4.95 17.87 11.56
C THR A 114 3.43 17.75 11.56
N GLY A 115 2.88 16.87 12.42
CA GLY A 115 1.43 16.71 12.60
C GLY A 115 0.74 15.92 11.48
N PHE A 116 -0.58 16.10 11.35
CA PHE A 116 -1.42 15.32 10.43
C PHE A 116 -1.48 15.97 9.05
N ILE A 117 -0.59 15.59 8.16
CA ILE A 117 -0.48 16.09 6.79
C ILE A 117 -0.05 14.96 5.84
N SER A 118 -0.59 14.94 4.63
CA SER A 118 -0.20 14.01 3.56
C SER A 118 0.83 14.69 2.66
N PRO A 119 1.98 14.08 2.39
CA PRO A 119 3.02 14.67 1.54
C PRO A 119 2.54 14.96 0.12
N PHE A 120 2.02 13.97 -0.61
CA PHE A 120 1.66 14.12 -2.02
C PHE A 120 0.26 13.59 -2.33
N SER A 121 -0.50 14.34 -3.13
CA SER A 121 -1.76 13.90 -3.76
C SER A 121 -1.71 14.19 -5.25
N LEU A 122 -1.89 13.13 -6.06
CA LEU A 122 -1.95 13.17 -7.51
C LEU A 122 -3.33 12.67 -7.95
N GLU A 123 -4.13 13.54 -8.54
CA GLU A 123 -5.47 13.21 -9.00
C GLU A 123 -5.63 13.64 -10.47
N GLY A 124 -5.94 12.69 -11.36
CA GLY A 124 -6.10 12.96 -12.79
C GLY A 124 -4.82 13.39 -13.51
N CYS A 125 -3.64 13.04 -13.00
CA CYS A 125 -2.35 13.44 -13.55
C CYS A 125 -1.86 12.51 -14.67
N LYS A 126 -1.03 13.06 -15.59
CA LYS A 126 -0.37 12.28 -16.65
C LYS A 126 1.11 12.60 -16.73
N ASN A 127 1.95 11.55 -16.87
CA ASN A 127 3.40 11.68 -17.05
C ASN A 127 4.06 12.52 -15.94
N VAL A 128 3.79 12.19 -14.67
CA VAL A 128 4.37 12.90 -13.52
C VAL A 128 5.53 12.11 -12.93
N ASN A 129 6.64 12.81 -12.68
CA ASN A 129 7.82 12.25 -12.02
C ASN A 129 8.03 12.93 -10.67
N ILE A 130 8.32 12.13 -9.63
CA ILE A 130 8.73 12.61 -8.31
C ILE A 130 10.04 11.90 -7.97
N GLN A 131 11.11 12.68 -7.75
CA GLN A 131 12.41 12.05 -7.63
C GLN A 131 13.40 12.79 -6.74
N ASN A 132 14.43 12.05 -6.25
CA ASN A 132 15.62 12.54 -5.56
C ASN A 132 15.30 13.29 -4.23
N LEU A 133 14.39 12.75 -3.43
CA LEU A 133 13.99 13.34 -2.15
C LEU A 133 13.76 12.31 -1.04
N SER A 134 13.72 12.77 0.18
CA SER A 134 13.37 11.98 1.36
C SER A 134 12.18 12.61 2.11
N ILE A 135 11.36 11.76 2.73
CA ILE A 135 10.18 12.16 3.51
C ILE A 135 10.31 11.58 4.92
N ASP A 136 10.20 12.42 5.93
CA ASP A 136 10.12 12.00 7.33
C ASP A 136 9.16 12.90 8.13
N PHE A 137 8.86 12.47 9.36
CA PHE A 137 8.05 13.21 10.31
C PHE A 137 8.83 13.46 11.61
N THR A 138 8.61 14.61 12.20
CA THR A 138 9.21 14.97 13.49
C THR A 138 8.77 13.99 14.58
N ARG A 139 7.50 13.55 14.55
CA ARG A 139 6.91 12.53 15.42
C ARG A 139 6.12 11.54 14.57
N THR A 140 6.30 10.24 14.84
CA THR A 140 5.59 9.17 14.15
C THR A 140 4.12 9.08 14.58
N PHE A 141 3.25 8.55 13.71
CA PHE A 141 1.82 8.32 14.04
C PHE A 141 1.60 7.15 15.00
N HIS A 142 2.49 6.18 15.04
CA HIS A 142 2.59 5.17 16.11
C HIS A 142 3.42 5.72 17.28
N SER A 143 3.38 5.02 18.41
CA SER A 143 4.28 5.28 19.52
C SER A 143 5.03 4.00 19.87
N GLU A 144 6.29 4.09 20.28
CA GLU A 144 7.12 2.94 20.60
C GLU A 144 7.97 3.20 21.83
N GLY A 145 8.18 2.17 22.66
CA GLY A 145 8.97 2.29 23.89
C GLY A 145 9.61 0.96 24.26
N ILE A 146 10.72 1.05 25.01
CA ILE A 146 11.50 -0.10 25.45
C ILE A 146 10.86 -0.72 26.70
N ILE A 147 10.70 -2.03 26.68
CA ILE A 147 10.24 -2.81 27.83
C ILE A 147 11.37 -2.90 28.84
N GLU A 148 11.22 -2.23 30.00
CA GLU A 148 12.20 -2.29 31.08
C GLU A 148 11.89 -3.39 32.10
N LYS A 149 10.60 -3.76 32.26
CA LYS A 149 10.18 -4.80 33.18
C LYS A 149 8.97 -5.55 32.70
N VAL A 150 8.95 -6.84 32.96
CA VAL A 150 7.81 -7.74 32.73
C VAL A 150 7.34 -8.28 34.08
N GLY A 151 6.03 -8.17 34.36
CA GLY A 151 5.40 -8.73 35.54
C GLY A 151 4.14 -9.50 35.23
N ASP A 152 3.48 -10.03 36.25
CA ASP A 152 2.23 -10.76 36.08
C ASP A 152 1.09 -9.78 35.73
N GLY A 153 0.70 -9.77 34.47
CA GLY A 153 -0.34 -8.90 33.93
C GLY A 153 0.06 -7.44 33.72
N TYR A 154 1.35 -7.12 33.64
CA TYR A 154 1.80 -5.77 33.32
C TYR A 154 3.18 -5.74 32.63
N LEU A 155 3.44 -4.64 31.91
CA LEU A 155 4.78 -4.24 31.43
C LEU A 155 5.09 -2.82 31.87
N ASP A 156 6.34 -2.56 32.32
CA ASP A 156 6.86 -1.21 32.50
C ASP A 156 7.64 -0.84 31.23
N ILE A 157 7.22 0.24 30.57
CA ILE A 157 7.74 0.66 29.27
C ILE A 157 8.26 2.09 29.38
N ARG A 158 9.49 2.31 28.94
CA ARG A 158 10.08 3.64 28.81
C ARG A 158 9.94 4.15 27.38
N PHE A 159 9.31 5.30 27.24
CA PHE A 159 9.09 5.97 25.97
C PHE A 159 10.15 7.08 25.75
N PRO A 160 10.63 7.28 24.50
CA PRO A 160 11.34 8.49 24.10
C PRO A 160 10.54 9.77 24.37
N GLU A 161 11.24 10.90 24.55
CA GLU A 161 10.61 12.20 24.88
C GLU A 161 9.64 12.73 23.83
N ASP A 162 9.73 12.25 22.58
CA ASP A 162 8.81 12.64 21.51
C ASP A 162 7.41 12.05 21.71
N TYR A 163 7.27 11.00 22.54
CA TYR A 163 5.98 10.37 22.87
C TYR A 163 5.54 10.77 24.26
N VAL A 164 4.87 11.93 24.39
CA VAL A 164 4.39 12.41 25.68
C VAL A 164 3.26 11.52 26.19
N CYS A 165 3.52 10.87 27.32
CA CYS A 165 2.59 9.93 27.95
C CYS A 165 1.67 10.64 28.95
N ASN A 166 0.35 10.55 28.74
CA ASN A 166 -0.67 11.11 29.63
C ASN A 166 -1.54 9.98 30.17
N ILE A 167 -1.77 9.95 31.49
CA ILE A 167 -2.74 9.03 32.08
C ILE A 167 -4.03 9.82 32.39
N ILE A 168 -5.10 9.46 31.70
CA ILE A 168 -6.42 10.11 31.83
C ILE A 168 -7.43 9.04 32.22
N ASN A 169 -8.08 9.20 33.37
CA ASN A 169 -9.03 8.24 33.94
C ASN A 169 -8.48 6.80 34.06
N GLY A 170 -7.16 6.66 34.27
CA GLY A 170 -6.50 5.37 34.39
C GLY A 170 -6.10 4.71 33.06
N ASP A 171 -6.27 5.37 31.92
CA ASP A 171 -5.87 4.88 30.60
C ASP A 171 -4.73 5.73 30.02
N LEU A 172 -3.85 5.09 29.21
CA LEU A 172 -2.74 5.72 28.52
C LEU A 172 -3.20 6.44 27.25
N TYR A 173 -2.76 7.68 27.09
CA TYR A 173 -2.88 8.49 25.88
C TYR A 173 -1.52 9.05 25.47
N PHE A 174 -1.27 9.11 24.16
CA PHE A 174 -0.07 9.72 23.63
C PHE A 174 -0.36 11.08 23.00
N THR A 175 0.47 12.07 23.29
CA THR A 175 0.48 13.34 22.58
C THR A 175 1.89 13.66 22.07
N ASP A 176 2.02 14.69 21.27
CA ASP A 176 3.30 15.36 21.03
C ASP A 176 3.49 16.55 21.97
N LYS A 177 4.59 17.30 21.75
CA LYS A 177 4.90 18.51 22.51
C LYS A 177 3.91 19.67 22.26
N GLU A 178 3.16 19.60 21.14
CA GLU A 178 2.11 20.56 20.77
C GLU A 178 0.70 20.12 21.25
N ARG A 179 0.62 19.01 22.01
CA ARG A 179 -0.61 18.41 22.58
C ARG A 179 -1.55 17.81 21.54
N ILE A 180 -1.07 17.51 20.35
CA ILE A 180 -1.84 16.73 19.37
C ILE A 180 -1.90 15.28 19.87
N THR A 181 -3.10 14.68 19.89
CA THR A 181 -3.31 13.30 20.33
C THR A 181 -3.05 12.31 19.19
N TYR A 182 -2.35 11.24 19.48
CA TYR A 182 -2.04 10.13 18.57
C TYR A 182 -2.67 8.84 19.09
N ASP A 183 -3.80 8.48 18.47
CA ASP A 183 -4.57 7.29 18.86
C ASP A 183 -3.88 6.01 18.39
N TYR A 184 -4.03 4.95 19.18
CA TYR A 184 -3.51 3.61 18.85
C TYR A 184 -4.59 2.53 18.99
N SER A 185 -4.45 1.41 18.24
CA SER A 185 -5.45 0.34 18.20
C SER A 185 -4.89 -1.06 18.41
N ASN A 186 -3.58 -1.22 18.35
CA ASN A 186 -2.94 -2.51 18.59
C ASN A 186 -1.55 -2.34 19.22
N LEU A 187 -1.05 -3.43 19.83
CA LEU A 187 0.30 -3.52 20.34
C LEU A 187 1.02 -4.70 19.69
N LEU A 188 2.28 -4.49 19.32
CA LEU A 188 3.14 -5.52 18.75
C LEU A 188 4.57 -5.36 19.28
N GLU A 189 5.15 -6.44 19.77
CA GLU A 189 6.53 -6.49 20.22
C GLU A 189 7.49 -6.65 19.04
N PHE A 190 8.57 -5.86 19.05
CA PHE A 190 9.69 -5.95 18.13
C PHE A 190 10.97 -6.32 18.87
N ASP A 191 11.77 -7.20 18.31
CA ASP A 191 13.16 -7.38 18.69
C ASP A 191 13.93 -6.10 18.35
N THR A 192 14.43 -5.40 19.34
CA THR A 192 15.08 -4.10 19.19
C THR A 192 16.42 -4.19 18.45
N GLU A 193 17.15 -5.29 18.62
CA GLU A 193 18.46 -5.49 18.00
C GLU A 193 18.32 -5.86 16.53
N LYS A 194 17.44 -6.81 16.22
CA LYS A 194 17.18 -7.26 14.86
C LYS A 194 16.29 -6.28 14.08
N LYS A 195 15.53 -5.42 14.76
CA LYS A 195 14.54 -4.49 14.20
C LYS A 195 13.47 -5.22 13.37
N GLU A 196 12.90 -6.27 13.92
CA GLU A 196 11.85 -7.07 13.30
C GLU A 196 10.79 -7.45 14.34
N PRO A 197 9.55 -7.83 13.96
CA PRO A 197 8.58 -8.40 14.92
C PRO A 197 9.22 -9.55 15.70
N ALA A 198 9.09 -9.54 17.02
CA ALA A 198 9.66 -10.56 17.86
C ALA A 198 9.08 -11.94 17.50
N HIS A 199 9.93 -12.98 17.61
CA HIS A 199 9.57 -14.33 17.19
C HIS A 199 8.29 -14.83 17.87
N TYR A 200 7.27 -15.15 17.09
CA TYR A 200 5.91 -15.53 17.53
C TYR A 200 5.25 -14.55 18.50
N ALA A 201 5.62 -13.26 18.47
CA ALA A 201 4.96 -12.24 19.26
C ALA A 201 3.47 -12.15 18.92
N SER A 202 2.66 -11.88 19.96
CA SER A 202 1.23 -11.68 19.78
C SER A 202 0.92 -10.30 19.22
N ASP A 203 -0.01 -10.23 18.25
CA ASP A 203 -0.58 -8.98 17.73
C ASP A 203 -1.83 -8.64 18.55
N TYR A 204 -1.70 -7.74 19.53
CA TYR A 204 -2.77 -7.43 20.48
C TYR A 204 -3.67 -6.31 19.97
N TRP A 205 -4.88 -6.64 19.55
CA TRP A 205 -5.89 -5.65 19.19
C TRP A 205 -6.63 -5.12 20.41
N LEU A 206 -6.92 -3.80 20.42
CA LEU A 206 -7.57 -3.09 21.50
C LEU A 206 -8.98 -2.67 21.11
N SER A 207 -9.99 -3.20 21.81
CA SER A 207 -11.39 -2.87 21.54
C SER A 207 -11.73 -1.40 21.86
N LYS A 208 -11.08 -0.80 22.87
CA LYS A 208 -11.33 0.58 23.32
C LYS A 208 -10.34 1.62 22.77
N LYS A 209 -9.36 1.23 21.96
CA LYS A 209 -8.25 2.12 21.52
C LYS A 209 -7.49 2.81 22.67
N THR A 210 -7.55 2.25 23.86
CA THR A 210 -6.83 2.66 25.07
C THR A 210 -6.44 1.44 25.87
N ILE A 211 -5.47 1.57 26.76
CA ILE A 211 -5.04 0.50 27.67
C ILE A 211 -4.87 1.08 29.08
N PRO A 212 -5.35 0.38 30.13
CA PRO A 212 -5.13 0.77 31.50
C PRO A 212 -3.65 0.93 31.82
N ALA A 213 -3.30 2.02 32.49
CA ALA A 213 -1.90 2.33 32.78
C ALA A 213 -1.72 3.22 34.02
N GLU A 214 -0.50 3.15 34.57
CA GLU A 214 -0.03 3.95 35.69
C GLU A 214 1.28 4.64 35.31
N LYS A 215 1.42 5.92 35.62
CA LYS A 215 2.67 6.65 35.45
C LYS A 215 3.60 6.33 36.63
N LEU A 216 4.78 5.78 36.34
CA LEU A 216 5.80 5.48 37.35
C LEU A 216 6.81 6.62 37.50
N GLU A 217 7.27 7.17 36.38
CA GLU A 217 8.18 8.31 36.22
C GLU A 217 7.81 9.08 34.96
N ASP A 218 8.51 10.18 34.68
CA ASP A 218 8.38 10.82 33.37
C ASP A 218 8.79 9.83 32.27
N ASN A 219 7.88 9.61 31.32
CA ASN A 219 8.04 8.66 30.20
C ASN A 219 8.26 7.18 30.57
N LEU A 220 8.17 6.80 31.86
CA LEU A 220 8.10 5.41 32.30
C LEU A 220 6.66 5.10 32.74
N VAL A 221 6.02 4.21 32.02
CA VAL A 221 4.60 3.89 32.20
C VAL A 221 4.43 2.39 32.40
N ARG A 222 3.67 2.00 33.42
CA ARG A 222 3.16 0.63 33.57
C ARG A 222 1.88 0.49 32.79
N ILE A 223 1.86 -0.40 31.78
CA ILE A 223 0.63 -0.81 31.10
C ILE A 223 0.11 -2.11 31.72
N ILE A 224 -1.21 -2.22 31.86
CA ILE A 224 -1.87 -3.29 32.63
C ILE A 224 -2.82 -4.08 31.72
N ARG A 225 -2.47 -5.34 31.49
CA ARG A 225 -3.30 -6.28 30.71
C ARG A 225 -2.85 -7.71 30.96
N LYS A 226 -3.76 -8.57 31.44
CA LYS A 226 -3.47 -9.93 31.92
C LYS A 226 -2.79 -10.86 30.90
N ASP A 227 -3.12 -10.72 29.61
CA ASP A 227 -2.59 -11.56 28.53
C ASP A 227 -1.33 -10.98 27.88
N LEU A 228 -0.87 -9.79 28.33
CA LEU A 228 0.26 -9.11 27.73
C LEU A 228 1.57 -9.84 28.09
N LYS A 229 2.36 -10.10 27.05
CA LYS A 229 3.70 -10.68 27.15
C LYS A 229 4.70 -9.73 26.54
N GLY A 230 5.96 -9.89 26.88
CA GLY A 230 7.05 -9.13 26.32
C GLY A 230 8.39 -9.62 26.85
N THR A 231 9.45 -9.16 26.22
CA THR A 231 10.84 -9.44 26.59
C THR A 231 11.52 -8.15 26.99
N VAL A 232 12.21 -8.14 28.13
CA VAL A 232 12.98 -6.96 28.57
C VAL A 232 14.05 -6.63 27.55
N GLY A 233 14.14 -5.35 27.17
CA GLY A 233 15.01 -4.85 26.11
C GLY A 233 14.35 -4.74 24.73
N ASN A 234 13.24 -5.45 24.51
CA ASN A 234 12.48 -5.33 23.27
C ASN A 234 11.63 -4.05 23.24
N THR A 235 11.22 -3.65 22.02
CA THR A 235 10.38 -2.49 21.77
C THR A 235 8.92 -2.90 21.67
N MET A 236 8.04 -2.30 22.47
CA MET A 236 6.60 -2.41 22.30
C MET A 236 6.09 -1.26 21.44
N VAL A 237 5.49 -1.60 20.29
CA VAL A 237 4.92 -0.65 19.35
C VAL A 237 3.41 -0.54 19.56
N PHE A 238 2.94 0.69 19.79
CA PHE A 238 1.53 1.07 19.83
C PHE A 238 1.12 1.59 18.47
N GLY A 239 0.55 0.72 17.65
CA GLY A 239 0.24 1.00 16.25
C GLY A 239 -0.89 2.01 16.09
N ALA A 240 -0.74 2.94 15.16
CA ALA A 240 -1.72 3.99 14.87
C ALA A 240 -3.13 3.41 14.63
N ALA A 241 -4.15 4.07 15.20
CA ALA A 241 -5.55 3.61 15.11
C ALA A 241 -6.19 3.87 13.74
N ALA A 242 -5.58 4.70 12.91
CA ALA A 242 -6.13 5.12 11.64
C ALA A 242 -5.03 5.35 10.59
N ARG A 243 -5.42 5.23 9.32
CA ARG A 243 -4.59 5.46 8.14
C ARG A 243 -5.05 6.76 7.49
N TYR A 244 -4.74 7.92 8.10
CA TYR A 244 -5.26 9.21 7.63
C TYR A 244 -4.41 9.83 6.52
N ASN A 245 -3.09 9.68 6.57
CA ASN A 245 -2.15 10.46 5.79
C ASN A 245 -1.17 9.56 5.03
N PRO A 246 -1.54 9.03 3.83
CA PRO A 246 -0.59 8.31 2.99
C PRO A 246 0.56 9.21 2.53
N GLY A 247 1.69 8.60 2.19
CA GLY A 247 2.85 9.32 1.66
C GLY A 247 2.57 9.86 0.25
N PHE A 248 2.10 8.98 -0.63
CA PHE A 248 1.68 9.31 -2.00
C PHE A 248 0.30 8.72 -2.25
N PHE A 249 -0.65 9.57 -2.61
CA PHE A 249 -1.96 9.17 -3.08
C PHE A 249 -2.09 9.45 -4.57
N LEU A 250 -2.39 8.41 -5.36
CA LEU A 250 -2.60 8.49 -6.81
C LEU A 250 -4.04 8.04 -7.13
N SER A 251 -4.80 8.86 -7.83
CA SER A 251 -6.15 8.51 -8.27
C SER A 251 -6.38 8.94 -9.71
N ASP A 252 -6.84 8.00 -10.55
CA ASP A 252 -7.15 8.24 -11.96
C ASP A 252 -5.95 8.84 -12.75
N CYS A 253 -4.73 8.41 -12.42
CA CYS A 253 -3.48 8.87 -13.01
C CYS A 253 -2.95 7.92 -14.08
N SER A 254 -2.05 8.43 -14.95
CA SER A 254 -1.32 7.60 -15.91
C SER A 254 0.14 8.05 -16.09
N GLY A 255 1.08 7.08 -16.18
CA GLY A 255 2.49 7.38 -16.37
C GLY A 255 3.14 8.04 -15.16
N ILE A 256 3.01 7.45 -13.98
CA ILE A 256 3.56 8.01 -12.74
C ILE A 256 4.86 7.29 -12.39
N ASN A 257 5.93 8.06 -12.21
CA ASN A 257 7.24 7.57 -11.83
C ASN A 257 7.69 8.17 -10.50
N ILE A 258 8.05 7.31 -9.56
CA ILE A 258 8.63 7.69 -8.26
C ILE A 258 10.01 7.05 -8.18
N HIS A 259 11.07 7.88 -8.29
CA HIS A 259 12.43 7.38 -8.41
C HIS A 259 13.37 7.99 -7.37
N ASN A 260 14.25 7.17 -6.78
CA ASN A 260 15.24 7.63 -5.78
C ASN A 260 14.57 8.38 -4.62
N VAL A 261 13.53 7.81 -4.05
CA VAL A 261 12.76 8.40 -2.95
C VAL A 261 12.88 7.55 -1.69
N ASN A 262 13.23 8.19 -0.58
CA ASN A 262 13.21 7.56 0.73
C ASN A 262 11.94 8.01 1.48
N LEU A 263 11.12 7.07 1.88
CA LEU A 263 9.96 7.31 2.71
C LEU A 263 10.20 6.69 4.10
N TRP A 264 10.66 7.51 5.03
CA TRP A 264 11.00 7.07 6.37
C TRP A 264 9.80 7.05 7.32
N HIS A 265 8.80 7.89 7.06
CA HIS A 265 7.52 7.83 7.78
C HIS A 265 6.37 8.48 7.00
N CYS A 266 5.16 7.95 7.22
CA CYS A 266 3.88 8.61 6.92
C CYS A 266 2.75 7.99 7.77
N GLY A 267 1.61 8.68 7.84
CA GLY A 267 0.45 8.27 8.65
C GLY A 267 -0.57 7.41 7.91
N GLY A 268 -0.14 6.63 6.95
CA GLY A 268 -0.97 5.74 6.15
C GLY A 268 -0.12 4.78 5.34
N MET A 269 -0.56 4.41 4.15
CA MET A 269 0.21 3.66 3.18
C MET A 269 1.32 4.52 2.59
N GLY A 270 2.43 3.91 2.21
CA GLY A 270 3.54 4.63 1.59
C GLY A 270 3.14 5.18 0.24
N VAL A 271 2.78 4.31 -0.68
CA VAL A 271 2.18 4.66 -1.98
C VAL A 271 0.86 3.94 -2.13
N ILE A 272 -0.23 4.66 -2.29
CA ILE A 272 -1.56 4.11 -2.63
C ILE A 272 -2.02 4.65 -3.97
N ALA A 273 -2.27 3.74 -4.93
CA ALA A 273 -2.81 4.06 -6.24
C ALA A 273 -4.17 3.39 -6.44
N GLN A 274 -5.15 4.15 -6.89
CA GLN A 274 -6.46 3.62 -7.25
C GLN A 274 -6.86 4.08 -8.65
N ARG A 275 -7.40 3.16 -9.49
CA ARG A 275 -7.84 3.41 -10.87
C ARG A 275 -6.78 4.15 -11.70
N SER A 276 -5.52 3.86 -11.45
CA SER A 276 -4.37 4.48 -12.11
C SER A 276 -3.64 3.45 -12.97
N ARG A 277 -2.84 3.92 -13.92
CA ARG A 277 -2.12 3.04 -14.84
C ARG A 277 -0.69 3.49 -15.09
N ASP A 278 0.13 2.56 -15.53
CA ASP A 278 1.52 2.81 -15.94
C ASP A 278 2.33 3.47 -14.80
N ILE A 279 2.52 2.70 -13.72
CA ILE A 279 3.17 3.17 -12.49
C ILE A 279 4.53 2.48 -12.34
N GLU A 280 5.58 3.26 -12.13
CA GLU A 280 6.92 2.75 -11.85
C GLU A 280 7.48 3.34 -10.55
N LEU A 281 7.89 2.45 -9.66
CA LEU A 281 8.69 2.75 -8.47
C LEU A 281 10.09 2.18 -8.71
N LYS A 282 11.11 3.05 -8.70
CA LYS A 282 12.48 2.62 -8.89
C LYS A 282 13.40 3.20 -7.83
N ASN A 283 14.15 2.33 -7.15
CA ASN A 283 15.02 2.74 -6.05
C ASN A 283 14.23 3.56 -5.00
N VAL A 284 13.06 3.03 -4.60
CA VAL A 284 12.22 3.61 -3.54
C VAL A 284 12.44 2.81 -2.26
N GLU A 285 12.80 3.50 -1.19
CA GLU A 285 13.01 2.89 0.12
C GLU A 285 11.93 3.32 1.10
N VAL A 286 11.14 2.36 1.60
CA VAL A 286 10.25 2.52 2.75
C VAL A 286 10.92 1.83 3.93
N VAL A 287 11.66 2.61 4.74
CA VAL A 287 12.54 2.08 5.79
C VAL A 287 12.49 2.98 7.03
N PRO A 288 12.81 2.51 8.23
CA PRO A 288 12.93 3.38 9.41
C PRO A 288 13.95 4.50 9.18
N SER A 289 13.65 5.68 9.74
CA SER A 289 14.49 6.88 9.59
C SER A 289 15.92 6.63 10.07
N PRO A 290 16.92 6.93 9.23
CA PRO A 290 18.33 6.79 9.62
C PRO A 290 18.69 7.64 10.85
N GLY A 291 19.50 7.09 11.74
CA GLY A 291 19.97 7.78 12.93
C GLY A 291 18.91 8.00 14.04
N LYS A 292 17.66 7.58 13.82
CA LYS A 292 16.62 7.52 14.84
C LYS A 292 16.45 6.07 15.30
N ASN A 293 16.27 5.85 16.59
CA ASN A 293 16.09 4.50 17.15
C ASN A 293 14.64 4.02 16.98
N ARG A 294 14.11 4.11 15.76
CA ARG A 294 12.77 3.62 15.39
C ARG A 294 12.86 2.19 14.86
N VAL A 295 11.89 1.36 15.25
CA VAL A 295 11.74 -0.01 14.71
C VAL A 295 10.65 -0.07 13.65
N ILE A 296 9.91 1.01 13.42
CA ILE A 296 8.85 1.12 12.41
C ILE A 296 9.17 2.23 11.41
N SER A 297 8.93 1.96 10.12
CA SER A 297 8.92 2.96 9.05
C SER A 297 7.57 3.68 8.98
N ILE A 298 6.57 3.09 8.36
CA ILE A 298 5.25 3.70 8.14
C ILE A 298 4.12 2.91 8.81
N THR A 299 2.91 3.48 8.86
CA THR A 299 1.81 2.94 9.66
C THR A 299 0.95 1.90 8.98
N ALA A 300 1.15 1.65 7.68
CA ALA A 300 0.38 0.68 6.88
C ALA A 300 1.28 0.05 5.80
N ASP A 301 0.71 -0.40 4.67
CA ASP A 301 1.43 -1.05 3.57
C ASP A 301 2.47 -0.11 2.95
N ALA A 302 3.62 -0.66 2.53
CA ALA A 302 4.58 0.16 1.79
C ALA A 302 4.00 0.62 0.46
N THR A 303 3.31 -0.27 -0.27
CA THR A 303 2.61 0.04 -1.52
C THR A 303 1.27 -0.66 -1.62
N HIS A 304 0.29 -0.04 -2.28
CA HIS A 304 -1.05 -0.59 -2.42
C HIS A 304 -1.69 -0.13 -3.74
N PHE A 305 -2.19 -1.07 -4.57
CA PHE A 305 -2.69 -0.79 -5.91
C PHE A 305 -4.09 -1.39 -6.09
N VAL A 306 -5.08 -0.53 -6.36
CA VAL A 306 -6.49 -0.90 -6.39
C VAL A 306 -7.11 -0.57 -7.75
N ASN A 307 -7.64 -1.57 -8.46
CA ASN A 307 -8.20 -1.40 -9.81
C ASN A 307 -7.26 -0.62 -10.74
N CYS A 308 -5.97 -0.90 -10.68
CA CYS A 308 -4.97 -0.34 -11.58
C CYS A 308 -4.94 -1.10 -12.91
N ALA A 309 -4.36 -0.48 -13.94
CA ALA A 309 -4.24 -1.02 -15.30
C ALA A 309 -2.83 -0.77 -15.88
N GLY A 310 -2.60 -1.16 -17.14
CA GLY A 310 -1.30 -1.00 -17.80
C GLY A 310 -0.21 -1.79 -17.11
N TYR A 311 0.78 -1.13 -16.52
CA TYR A 311 1.82 -1.81 -15.76
C TYR A 311 2.02 -1.23 -14.35
N ILE A 312 2.48 -2.09 -13.44
CA ILE A 312 3.01 -1.75 -12.13
C ILE A 312 4.42 -2.33 -12.06
N ARG A 313 5.43 -1.47 -11.89
CA ARG A 313 6.82 -1.88 -11.79
C ARG A 313 7.42 -1.42 -10.47
N MET A 314 8.04 -2.33 -9.75
CA MET A 314 8.86 -2.07 -8.56
C MET A 314 10.25 -2.61 -8.83
N ILE A 315 11.23 -1.73 -9.00
CA ILE A 315 12.59 -2.09 -9.41
C ILE A 315 13.57 -1.58 -8.37
N ASP A 316 14.42 -2.47 -7.84
CA ASP A 316 15.46 -2.16 -6.86
C ASP A 316 14.93 -1.40 -5.62
N CYS A 317 13.69 -1.71 -5.20
CA CYS A 317 13.04 -1.09 -4.05
C CYS A 317 13.37 -1.82 -2.74
N LYS A 318 13.25 -1.09 -1.61
CA LYS A 318 13.45 -1.65 -0.28
C LYS A 318 12.27 -1.31 0.63
N PHE A 319 11.56 -2.32 1.10
CA PHE A 319 10.40 -2.18 1.97
C PHE A 319 10.62 -2.91 3.28
N THR A 320 10.85 -2.17 4.37
CA THR A 320 11.10 -2.77 5.68
C THR A 320 10.34 -2.07 6.79
N ASN A 321 9.93 -2.86 7.78
CA ASN A 321 9.43 -2.35 9.06
C ASN A 321 8.13 -1.53 8.96
N GLN A 322 7.41 -1.58 7.86
CA GLN A 322 6.06 -1.01 7.77
C GLN A 322 5.06 -1.85 8.59
N LYS A 323 3.99 -1.19 9.07
CA LYS A 323 3.01 -1.80 9.98
C LYS A 323 1.94 -2.63 9.27
N ASP A 324 2.11 -2.92 7.98
CA ASP A 324 1.33 -3.89 7.21
C ASP A 324 2.16 -4.45 6.04
N ASP A 325 1.57 -4.85 4.94
CA ASP A 325 2.20 -5.59 3.87
C ASP A 325 3.25 -4.78 3.07
N ALA A 326 4.17 -5.45 2.39
CA ALA A 326 5.11 -4.76 1.51
C ALA A 326 4.39 -4.24 0.26
N THR A 327 3.47 -5.03 -0.31
CA THR A 327 2.55 -4.57 -1.35
C THR A 327 1.23 -5.33 -1.30
N ASN A 328 0.15 -4.67 -1.72
CA ASN A 328 -1.13 -5.31 -2.02
C ASN A 328 -1.61 -4.84 -3.40
N ILE A 329 -1.92 -5.77 -4.31
CA ILE A 329 -2.40 -5.50 -5.67
C ILE A 329 -3.70 -6.26 -5.86
N HIS A 330 -4.81 -5.54 -6.04
CA HIS A 330 -6.12 -6.18 -6.19
C HIS A 330 -7.14 -5.32 -6.94
N GLY A 331 -8.21 -5.96 -7.42
CA GLY A 331 -9.42 -5.29 -7.85
C GLY A 331 -10.42 -5.14 -6.69
N LEU A 332 -11.60 -4.63 -6.99
CA LEU A 332 -12.66 -4.43 -6.01
C LEU A 332 -13.89 -5.28 -6.33
N TYR A 333 -14.54 -5.77 -5.29
CA TYR A 333 -15.87 -6.33 -5.34
C TYR A 333 -16.88 -5.41 -4.64
N MET A 334 -17.99 -5.09 -5.33
CA MET A 334 -19.14 -4.39 -4.74
C MET A 334 -20.35 -5.31 -4.74
N ALA A 335 -21.05 -5.44 -3.63
CA ALA A 335 -22.11 -6.45 -3.49
C ALA A 335 -23.43 -5.99 -4.09
N VAL A 336 -24.13 -6.90 -4.76
CA VAL A 336 -25.53 -6.77 -5.16
C VAL A 336 -26.40 -6.66 -3.90
N ASP A 337 -27.19 -5.60 -3.80
CA ASP A 337 -28.22 -5.46 -2.77
C ASP A 337 -29.59 -5.86 -3.29
N GLU A 338 -29.96 -5.36 -4.49
CA GLU A 338 -31.24 -5.65 -5.14
C GLU A 338 -31.18 -5.40 -6.66
N GLN A 339 -31.78 -6.28 -7.44
CA GLN A 339 -32.06 -6.03 -8.85
C GLN A 339 -33.45 -5.38 -8.96
N ILE A 340 -33.53 -4.11 -9.37
CA ILE A 340 -34.75 -3.30 -9.40
C ILE A 340 -35.41 -3.22 -10.78
N ALA A 341 -34.70 -3.61 -11.84
CA ALA A 341 -35.18 -3.80 -13.21
C ALA A 341 -34.31 -4.84 -13.93
N PRO A 342 -34.73 -5.38 -15.08
CA PRO A 342 -33.93 -6.36 -15.83
C PRO A 342 -32.51 -5.90 -16.13
N ASP A 343 -32.30 -4.60 -16.33
CA ASP A 343 -31.04 -3.95 -16.65
C ASP A 343 -30.50 -3.06 -15.50
N LYS A 344 -31.07 -3.14 -14.28
CA LYS A 344 -30.74 -2.18 -13.24
C LYS A 344 -30.56 -2.82 -11.87
N ILE A 345 -29.40 -2.60 -11.25
CA ILE A 345 -29.02 -3.15 -9.95
C ILE A 345 -28.60 -2.06 -8.97
N VAL A 346 -29.04 -2.22 -7.72
CA VAL A 346 -28.51 -1.48 -6.56
C VAL A 346 -27.35 -2.26 -5.97
N PHE A 347 -26.17 -1.63 -5.93
CA PHE A 347 -24.98 -2.17 -5.30
C PHE A 347 -24.65 -1.48 -4.00
N LYS A 348 -24.00 -2.19 -3.09
CA LYS A 348 -23.51 -1.64 -1.83
C LYS A 348 -22.11 -2.10 -1.48
N TRP A 349 -21.29 -1.17 -1.03
CA TRP A 349 -20.07 -1.51 -0.31
C TRP A 349 -20.39 -2.25 0.98
N ARG A 350 -19.69 -3.34 1.26
CA ARG A 350 -19.83 -4.13 2.50
C ARG A 350 -18.62 -3.97 3.43
N ASN A 351 -17.45 -3.70 2.88
CA ASN A 351 -16.25 -3.40 3.66
C ASN A 351 -16.13 -1.89 3.88
N THR A 352 -15.98 -1.47 5.15
CA THR A 352 -15.88 -0.04 5.51
C THR A 352 -14.65 0.65 4.92
N GLY A 353 -13.57 -0.08 4.64
CA GLY A 353 -12.38 0.42 3.97
C GLY A 353 -12.61 0.86 2.52
N GLN A 354 -13.75 0.49 1.92
CA GLN A 354 -14.11 0.86 0.54
C GLN A 354 -15.19 1.94 0.46
N TYR A 355 -15.71 2.40 1.61
CA TYR A 355 -16.78 3.40 1.61
C TYR A 355 -16.33 4.70 0.95
N GLY A 356 -17.14 5.14 -0.02
CA GLY A 356 -16.87 6.38 -0.78
C GLY A 356 -15.96 6.20 -1.98
N VAL A 357 -15.27 5.08 -2.14
CA VAL A 357 -14.46 4.82 -3.34
C VAL A 357 -15.35 4.83 -4.58
N ASP A 358 -14.98 5.61 -5.57
CA ASP A 358 -15.66 5.68 -6.86
C ASP A 358 -15.21 4.51 -7.73
N PHE A 359 -16.13 3.59 -8.04
CA PHE A 359 -15.78 2.32 -8.68
C PHE A 359 -16.41 2.19 -10.07
N LEU A 360 -17.75 2.02 -10.13
CA LEU A 360 -18.46 1.80 -11.39
C LEU A 360 -18.52 3.08 -12.23
N LYS A 361 -18.25 2.97 -13.54
CA LYS A 361 -18.32 4.10 -14.48
C LYS A 361 -19.05 3.68 -15.76
N PRO A 362 -19.76 4.60 -16.44
CA PRO A 362 -20.34 4.34 -17.76
C PRO A 362 -19.29 3.84 -18.76
N GLY A 363 -19.64 2.81 -19.53
CA GLY A 363 -18.75 2.14 -20.47
C GLY A 363 -17.89 1.03 -19.88
N MET A 364 -17.81 0.90 -18.57
CA MET A 364 -17.02 -0.14 -17.90
C MET A 364 -17.57 -1.53 -18.18
N LYS A 365 -16.71 -2.45 -18.59
CA LYS A 365 -17.00 -3.87 -18.62
C LYS A 365 -16.85 -4.46 -17.23
N VAL A 366 -17.82 -5.24 -16.81
CA VAL A 366 -17.85 -5.86 -15.49
C VAL A 366 -18.21 -7.33 -15.58
N GLU A 367 -17.75 -8.10 -14.58
CA GLU A 367 -18.23 -9.43 -14.28
C GLU A 367 -19.13 -9.38 -13.04
N ILE A 368 -20.23 -10.16 -13.06
CA ILE A 368 -21.03 -10.46 -11.87
C ILE A 368 -20.66 -11.87 -11.43
N VAL A 369 -20.28 -12.01 -10.17
CA VAL A 369 -19.63 -13.20 -9.62
C VAL A 369 -20.45 -13.75 -8.48
N ASP A 370 -20.61 -15.07 -8.42
CA ASP A 370 -21.13 -15.75 -7.24
C ASP A 370 -20.09 -15.66 -6.10
N GLN A 371 -20.41 -14.93 -5.04
CA GLN A 371 -19.49 -14.75 -3.92
C GLN A 371 -19.12 -16.05 -3.18
N THR A 372 -19.91 -17.11 -3.35
CA THR A 372 -19.72 -18.38 -2.62
C THR A 372 -18.75 -19.32 -3.32
N THR A 373 -18.64 -19.26 -4.65
CA THR A 373 -17.74 -20.07 -5.46
C THR A 373 -16.66 -19.25 -6.15
N THR A 374 -16.84 -17.92 -6.26
CA THR A 374 -16.04 -17.01 -7.09
C THR A 374 -16.10 -17.26 -8.59
N ASP A 375 -17.07 -18.06 -9.05
CA ASP A 375 -17.32 -18.28 -10.48
C ASP A 375 -18.05 -17.07 -11.06
N THR A 376 -17.64 -16.65 -12.25
CA THR A 376 -18.30 -15.57 -12.99
C THR A 376 -19.67 -16.03 -13.48
N TYR A 377 -20.74 -15.39 -13.04
CA TYR A 377 -22.11 -15.68 -13.44
C TYR A 377 -22.44 -15.10 -14.82
N CYS A 378 -22.12 -13.83 -15.04
CA CYS A 378 -22.27 -13.17 -16.34
C CYS A 378 -21.35 -11.95 -16.47
N TYR A 379 -21.21 -11.48 -17.70
CA TYR A 379 -20.54 -10.24 -18.05
C TYR A 379 -21.55 -9.20 -18.49
N ALA A 380 -21.28 -7.92 -18.24
CA ALA A 380 -22.13 -6.81 -18.63
C ALA A 380 -21.31 -5.54 -18.89
N VAL A 381 -21.95 -4.56 -19.57
CA VAL A 381 -21.38 -3.22 -19.77
C VAL A 381 -22.25 -2.21 -19.02
N VAL A 382 -21.63 -1.40 -18.20
CA VAL A 382 -22.32 -0.34 -17.44
C VAL A 382 -22.71 0.79 -18.39
N LYS A 383 -24.01 1.12 -18.47
CA LYS A 383 -24.55 2.20 -19.29
C LYS A 383 -24.58 3.53 -18.55
N ASP A 384 -24.99 3.50 -17.27
CA ASP A 384 -25.16 4.68 -16.44
C ASP A 384 -24.99 4.33 -14.96
N VAL A 385 -24.56 5.30 -14.16
CA VAL A 385 -24.28 5.13 -12.74
C VAL A 385 -24.85 6.30 -11.95
N GLU A 386 -25.65 6.00 -10.93
CA GLU A 386 -26.15 6.96 -9.96
C GLU A 386 -25.60 6.63 -8.56
N ARG A 387 -24.70 7.45 -8.06
CA ARG A 387 -24.13 7.29 -6.71
C ARG A 387 -25.04 7.98 -5.68
N LEU A 388 -25.83 7.19 -4.95
CA LEU A 388 -26.81 7.71 -3.97
C LEU A 388 -26.12 8.25 -2.71
N ASN A 389 -25.06 7.62 -2.28
CA ASN A 389 -24.26 8.01 -1.11
C ASN A 389 -22.92 7.24 -1.12
N LYS A 390 -22.10 7.41 -0.08
CA LYS A 390 -20.78 6.75 0.01
C LYS A 390 -20.82 5.21 0.07
N ILE A 391 -22.01 4.61 0.25
CA ILE A 391 -22.16 3.16 0.39
C ILE A 391 -22.92 2.56 -0.79
N THR A 392 -23.89 3.30 -1.35
CA THR A 392 -24.89 2.77 -2.29
C THR A 392 -24.75 3.42 -3.66
N THR A 393 -24.67 2.59 -4.69
CA THR A 393 -24.61 2.98 -6.10
C THR A 393 -25.66 2.18 -6.88
N VAL A 394 -26.39 2.84 -7.77
CA VAL A 394 -27.27 2.21 -8.75
C VAL A 394 -26.55 2.19 -10.09
N ALA A 395 -26.43 1.02 -10.70
CA ALA A 395 -25.93 0.89 -12.08
C ALA A 395 -27.04 0.41 -13.00
N THR A 396 -27.11 1.04 -14.18
CA THR A 396 -27.91 0.58 -15.33
C THR A 396 -26.95 -0.03 -16.34
N PHE A 397 -27.31 -1.16 -16.93
CA PHE A 397 -26.50 -1.87 -17.91
C PHE A 397 -27.03 -1.64 -19.34
N GLU A 398 -26.17 -1.83 -20.34
CA GLU A 398 -26.56 -1.64 -21.75
C GLU A 398 -27.64 -2.63 -22.17
N GLU A 399 -27.55 -3.89 -21.69
CA GLU A 399 -28.48 -4.96 -22.02
C GLU A 399 -29.12 -5.51 -20.71
N PRO A 400 -30.32 -6.12 -20.82
CA PRO A 400 -30.90 -6.87 -19.71
C PRO A 400 -29.97 -7.98 -19.24
N LEU A 401 -29.83 -8.11 -17.92
CA LEU A 401 -29.03 -9.15 -17.29
C LEU A 401 -29.79 -10.49 -17.27
N PRO A 402 -29.07 -11.63 -17.24
CA PRO A 402 -29.70 -12.95 -17.09
C PRO A 402 -30.57 -13.02 -15.84
N GLU A 403 -31.66 -13.82 -15.88
CA GLU A 403 -32.43 -14.15 -14.70
C GLU A 403 -31.54 -14.88 -13.68
N GLY A 404 -31.76 -14.66 -12.37
CA GLY A 404 -31.02 -15.37 -11.31
C GLY A 404 -29.95 -14.54 -10.61
N ILE A 405 -29.83 -13.25 -10.91
CA ILE A 405 -29.01 -12.34 -10.10
C ILE A 405 -29.55 -12.34 -8.67
N GLN A 406 -28.69 -12.65 -7.72
CA GLN A 406 -29.08 -12.77 -6.30
C GLN A 406 -28.39 -11.72 -5.45
N LYS A 407 -29.03 -11.39 -4.34
CA LYS A 407 -28.43 -10.56 -3.29
C LYS A 407 -27.11 -11.18 -2.81
N ASN A 408 -26.11 -10.35 -2.60
CA ASN A 408 -24.74 -10.67 -2.23
C ASN A 408 -23.87 -11.30 -3.33
N MET A 409 -24.35 -11.59 -4.53
CA MET A 409 -23.42 -11.66 -5.67
C MET A 409 -22.59 -10.38 -5.71
N VAL A 410 -21.43 -10.42 -6.33
CA VAL A 410 -20.54 -9.25 -6.37
C VAL A 410 -20.22 -8.86 -7.79
N VAL A 411 -20.03 -7.55 -8.01
CA VAL A 411 -19.58 -7.00 -9.28
C VAL A 411 -18.13 -6.57 -9.20
N ALA A 412 -17.35 -6.88 -10.21
CA ALA A 412 -15.96 -6.44 -10.36
C ALA A 412 -15.70 -5.89 -11.76
N ALA A 413 -14.69 -5.05 -11.92
CA ALA A 413 -14.20 -4.65 -13.23
C ALA A 413 -13.61 -5.86 -13.97
N ASP A 414 -13.94 -5.99 -15.27
CA ASP A 414 -13.36 -6.96 -16.19
C ASP A 414 -12.84 -6.23 -17.43
N GLU A 415 -11.81 -5.43 -17.20
CA GLU A 415 -11.17 -4.63 -18.23
C GLU A 415 -9.69 -5.01 -18.36
N GLU A 416 -8.82 -4.03 -18.50
CA GLU A 416 -7.38 -4.22 -18.50
C GLU A 416 -6.87 -4.43 -17.07
N TYR A 417 -6.17 -5.52 -16.84
CA TYR A 417 -5.48 -5.80 -15.58
C TYR A 417 -4.01 -5.42 -15.70
N PRO A 418 -3.36 -4.91 -14.62
CA PRO A 418 -1.98 -4.49 -14.71
C PRO A 418 -1.04 -5.69 -14.92
N GLU A 419 -0.06 -5.53 -15.81
CA GLU A 419 1.15 -6.33 -15.81
C GLU A 419 2.03 -5.90 -14.65
N VAL A 420 2.57 -6.85 -13.87
CA VAL A 420 3.34 -6.56 -12.66
C VAL A 420 4.75 -7.07 -12.79
N LEU A 421 5.73 -6.19 -12.58
CA LEU A 421 7.14 -6.56 -12.45
C LEU A 421 7.67 -6.12 -11.09
N ILE A 422 8.10 -7.08 -10.26
CA ILE A 422 8.80 -6.84 -9.00
C ILE A 422 10.19 -7.46 -9.13
N LYS A 423 11.21 -6.60 -9.22
CA LYS A 423 12.58 -7.04 -9.54
C LYS A 423 13.62 -6.39 -8.63
N GLY A 424 14.56 -7.22 -8.13
CA GLY A 424 15.69 -6.74 -7.34
C GLY A 424 15.29 -6.12 -6.00
N CYS A 425 14.08 -6.40 -5.50
CA CYS A 425 13.54 -5.76 -4.30
C CYS A 425 13.95 -6.51 -3.02
N TYR A 426 14.13 -5.75 -1.94
CA TYR A 426 14.41 -6.27 -0.61
C TYR A 426 13.22 -6.00 0.33
N MET A 427 12.66 -7.04 0.94
CA MET A 427 11.49 -6.95 1.81
C MET A 427 11.73 -7.70 3.12
N ALA A 428 11.63 -7.00 4.26
CA ALA A 428 11.92 -7.62 5.56
C ALA A 428 11.29 -6.89 6.76
N GLY A 429 11.08 -7.63 7.84
CA GLY A 429 10.82 -7.07 9.17
C GLY A 429 9.52 -6.28 9.34
N ASN A 430 8.59 -6.37 8.39
CA ASN A 430 7.29 -5.69 8.47
C ASN A 430 6.25 -6.54 9.24
N ARG A 431 5.16 -5.95 9.65
CA ARG A 431 3.90 -6.63 9.89
C ARG A 431 3.11 -6.57 8.58
N ALA A 432 2.57 -7.60 8.02
CA ALA A 432 2.51 -8.99 8.42
C ALA A 432 3.00 -9.89 7.27
N ARG A 433 2.62 -9.57 6.02
CA ARG A 433 2.97 -10.35 4.83
C ARG A 433 3.89 -9.56 3.90
N GLY A 434 4.50 -10.26 2.95
CA GLY A 434 5.29 -9.62 1.90
C GLY A 434 4.40 -9.08 0.78
N LEU A 435 4.22 -9.88 -0.26
CA LEU A 435 3.43 -9.51 -1.44
C LEU A 435 2.03 -10.14 -1.38
N LEU A 436 0.97 -9.31 -1.46
CA LEU A 436 -0.38 -9.76 -1.76
C LEU A 436 -0.64 -9.51 -3.25
N LEU A 437 -0.86 -10.58 -4.02
CA LEU A 437 -0.92 -10.52 -5.48
C LEU A 437 -2.29 -10.93 -5.99
N GLY A 438 -2.98 -10.01 -6.67
CA GLY A 438 -4.34 -10.18 -7.14
C GLY A 438 -4.62 -9.69 -8.57
N SER A 439 -3.60 -9.51 -9.43
CA SER A 439 -3.81 -9.15 -10.83
C SER A 439 -4.09 -10.38 -11.70
N ARG A 440 -4.93 -10.22 -12.73
CA ARG A 440 -5.12 -11.20 -13.82
C ARG A 440 -4.19 -10.96 -15.01
N GLY A 441 -3.44 -9.85 -15.05
CA GLY A 441 -2.33 -9.63 -15.98
C GLY A 441 -1.12 -10.49 -15.62
N GLN A 442 -0.10 -10.50 -16.48
CA GLN A 442 1.14 -11.22 -16.19
C GLN A 442 1.86 -10.60 -14.99
N MET A 443 2.34 -11.46 -14.08
CA MET A 443 3.12 -11.03 -12.91
C MET A 443 4.46 -11.74 -12.88
N ILE A 444 5.56 -10.99 -12.79
CA ILE A 444 6.92 -11.49 -12.67
C ILE A 444 7.55 -10.97 -11.39
N ILE A 445 7.96 -11.89 -10.52
CA ILE A 445 8.67 -11.63 -9.26
C ILE A 445 10.03 -12.28 -9.37
N GLU A 446 11.09 -11.48 -9.52
CA GLU A 446 12.42 -12.01 -9.77
C GLU A 446 13.54 -11.26 -9.04
N ASP A 447 14.60 -11.99 -8.72
CA ASP A 447 15.83 -11.45 -8.10
C ASP A 447 15.57 -10.72 -6.77
N CYS A 448 14.50 -11.08 -6.03
CA CYS A 448 14.09 -10.44 -4.79
C CYS A 448 14.56 -11.22 -3.56
N TYR A 449 14.68 -10.51 -2.43
CA TYR A 449 14.95 -11.08 -1.11
C TYR A 449 13.77 -10.85 -0.18
N PHE A 450 13.37 -11.91 0.53
CA PHE A 450 12.25 -11.92 1.48
C PHE A 450 12.69 -12.45 2.84
N HIS A 451 12.51 -11.63 3.88
CA HIS A 451 12.57 -12.06 5.28
C HIS A 451 11.32 -11.55 6.01
N ILE A 452 10.23 -12.27 5.84
CA ILE A 452 8.87 -11.81 6.15
C ILE A 452 8.32 -12.57 7.37
N PRO A 453 7.76 -11.88 8.37
CA PRO A 453 7.24 -12.55 9.57
C PRO A 453 5.97 -13.39 9.32
N GLY A 454 5.28 -13.20 8.21
CA GLY A 454 4.19 -14.06 7.73
C GLY A 454 4.52 -14.70 6.39
N ALA A 455 3.52 -14.91 5.53
CA ALA A 455 3.75 -15.37 4.17
C ALA A 455 4.55 -14.35 3.36
N ALA A 456 5.61 -14.79 2.70
CA ALA A 456 6.39 -13.92 1.82
C ALA A 456 5.57 -13.52 0.60
N ILE A 457 4.80 -14.45 0.03
CA ILE A 457 3.86 -14.19 -1.05
C ILE A 457 2.52 -14.82 -0.68
N LEU A 458 1.47 -14.02 -0.76
CA LEU A 458 0.09 -14.43 -0.52
C LEU A 458 -0.77 -14.12 -1.74
N PHE A 459 -1.47 -15.13 -2.24
CA PHE A 459 -2.57 -14.95 -3.18
C PHE A 459 -3.88 -15.01 -2.39
N GLU A 460 -4.61 -13.91 -2.37
CA GLU A 460 -5.88 -13.80 -1.66
C GLU A 460 -6.97 -13.31 -2.63
N GLY A 461 -8.14 -13.09 -2.15
CA GLY A 461 -9.28 -12.56 -2.87
C GLY A 461 -10.57 -13.24 -2.41
N ASP A 462 -11.58 -12.42 -2.16
CA ASP A 462 -12.89 -12.89 -1.72
C ASP A 462 -14.00 -11.85 -1.96
N GLY A 463 -15.21 -12.33 -2.18
CA GLY A 463 -16.42 -11.51 -2.31
C GLY A 463 -17.24 -11.40 -1.02
N ASN A 464 -16.70 -11.75 0.16
CA ASN A 464 -17.51 -11.89 1.39
C ASN A 464 -16.89 -11.30 2.67
N PHE A 465 -15.62 -10.94 2.68
CA PHE A 465 -14.94 -10.38 3.85
C PHE A 465 -14.15 -9.11 3.51
N TRP A 466 -13.08 -9.22 2.70
CA TRP A 466 -12.30 -8.07 2.25
C TRP A 466 -12.94 -7.38 1.05
N PHE A 467 -13.66 -8.14 0.22
CA PHE A 467 -14.23 -7.67 -1.05
C PHE A 467 -13.14 -7.18 -2.01
N GLU A 468 -12.06 -7.93 -2.07
CA GLU A 468 -10.91 -7.70 -2.96
C GLU A 468 -10.95 -8.73 -4.09
N GLN A 469 -11.01 -8.24 -5.35
CA GLN A 469 -10.94 -9.10 -6.52
C GLN A 469 -9.48 -9.50 -6.77
N ALA A 470 -9.24 -10.80 -6.98
CA ALA A 470 -7.97 -11.36 -7.37
C ALA A 470 -8.16 -12.41 -8.48
N GLY A 471 -7.60 -13.60 -8.28
CA GLY A 471 -7.75 -14.70 -9.24
C GLY A 471 -6.69 -14.61 -10.33
N VAL A 472 -5.41 -14.73 -9.95
CA VAL A 472 -4.25 -14.64 -10.84
C VAL A 472 -4.29 -15.65 -11.99
N ARG A 473 -3.64 -15.34 -13.12
CA ARG A 473 -3.68 -16.14 -14.35
C ARG A 473 -2.32 -16.50 -14.92
N ASP A 474 -1.31 -15.69 -14.74
CA ASP A 474 0.04 -15.86 -15.30
C ASP A 474 1.05 -15.26 -14.33
N VAL A 475 1.67 -16.11 -13.50
CA VAL A 475 2.60 -15.70 -12.44
C VAL A 475 3.91 -16.46 -12.57
N ILE A 476 5.01 -15.73 -12.58
CA ILE A 476 6.37 -16.27 -12.58
C ILE A 476 7.11 -15.76 -11.34
N ILE A 477 7.50 -16.68 -10.46
CA ILE A 477 8.30 -16.42 -9.26
C ILE A 477 9.64 -17.13 -9.44
N ARG A 478 10.72 -16.35 -9.69
CA ARG A 478 12.01 -16.96 -10.01
C ARG A 478 13.23 -16.23 -9.43
N ASN A 479 14.28 -16.98 -9.18
CA ASN A 479 15.59 -16.46 -8.72
C ASN A 479 15.50 -15.67 -7.41
N ASN A 480 14.49 -15.88 -6.59
CA ASN A 480 14.32 -15.20 -5.32
C ASN A 480 14.96 -15.95 -4.16
N VAL A 481 15.27 -15.23 -3.09
CA VAL A 481 15.71 -15.78 -1.82
C VAL A 481 14.63 -15.54 -0.77
N PHE A 482 14.14 -16.64 -0.18
CA PHE A 482 13.19 -16.63 0.94
C PHE A 482 13.95 -17.05 2.21
N GLU A 483 14.23 -16.09 3.09
CA GLU A 483 15.04 -16.30 4.29
C GLU A 483 14.15 -16.31 5.54
N ASN A 484 14.04 -17.46 6.18
CA ASN A 484 13.33 -17.63 7.48
C ASN A 484 11.95 -16.93 7.55
N CYS A 485 11.12 -17.05 6.52
CA CYS A 485 9.76 -16.50 6.54
C CYS A 485 8.85 -17.22 7.56
N ASN A 486 7.70 -16.63 7.94
CA ASN A 486 6.74 -17.12 8.95
C ASN A 486 7.24 -17.09 10.40
N TYR A 487 8.22 -16.28 10.75
CA TYR A 487 8.73 -16.19 12.13
C TYR A 487 7.85 -15.35 13.07
N GLY A 488 6.87 -14.60 12.56
CA GLY A 488 6.00 -13.70 13.32
C GLY A 488 4.74 -14.40 13.89
N TYR A 489 3.63 -13.64 14.00
CA TYR A 489 2.40 -14.16 14.56
C TYR A 489 1.80 -15.27 13.66
N PRO A 490 1.40 -16.43 14.21
CA PRO A 490 1.08 -17.63 13.40
C PRO A 490 -0.05 -17.46 12.37
N THR A 491 -0.92 -16.45 12.51
CA THR A 491 -2.02 -16.23 11.56
C THR A 491 -1.63 -15.38 10.36
N TRP A 492 -0.39 -14.87 10.30
CA TRP A 492 0.07 -14.03 9.20
C TRP A 492 0.52 -14.82 7.97
N GLY A 493 0.75 -16.12 8.11
CA GLY A 493 1.09 -16.99 6.99
C GLY A 493 0.89 -18.46 7.29
N ALA A 494 0.24 -19.18 6.39
CA ALA A 494 0.11 -20.64 6.46
C ALA A 494 1.34 -21.37 5.92
N ALA A 495 2.13 -20.72 5.08
CA ALA A 495 3.37 -21.19 4.47
C ALA A 495 4.19 -20.00 3.94
N CYS A 496 5.40 -20.24 3.46
CA CYS A 496 6.25 -19.22 2.83
C CYS A 496 5.53 -18.58 1.62
N ILE A 497 4.95 -19.39 0.74
CA ILE A 497 4.03 -18.96 -0.32
C ILE A 497 2.67 -19.59 -0.04
N ALA A 498 1.65 -18.76 0.13
CA ALA A 498 0.33 -19.21 0.56
C ALA A 498 -0.80 -18.66 -0.33
N VAL A 499 -1.89 -19.40 -0.36
CA VAL A 499 -3.17 -18.95 -0.94
C VAL A 499 -4.19 -18.91 0.19
N GLY A 500 -4.67 -17.70 0.54
CA GLY A 500 -5.59 -17.46 1.66
C GLY A 500 -7.04 -17.19 1.24
N THR A 501 -7.43 -17.60 0.04
CA THR A 501 -8.73 -17.31 -0.57
C THR A 501 -9.89 -17.79 0.29
N ARG A 502 -10.87 -16.92 0.54
CA ARG A 502 -12.08 -17.22 1.33
C ARG A 502 -13.25 -17.54 0.42
N ILE A 503 -13.35 -18.79 -0.02
CA ILE A 503 -14.41 -19.29 -0.89
C ILE A 503 -15.31 -20.21 -0.07
N PRO A 504 -16.53 -19.79 0.34
CA PRO A 504 -17.39 -20.56 1.26
C PRO A 504 -17.84 -21.92 0.72
N ALA A 505 -18.10 -22.02 -0.59
CA ALA A 505 -18.56 -23.23 -1.25
C ALA A 505 -17.51 -23.77 -2.24
N LEU A 506 -16.26 -23.90 -1.79
CA LEU A 506 -15.12 -24.30 -2.60
C LEU A 506 -15.34 -25.60 -3.38
N ASP A 507 -16.04 -26.58 -2.77
CA ASP A 507 -16.40 -27.86 -3.41
C ASP A 507 -17.31 -27.71 -4.64
N LYS A 508 -18.00 -26.57 -4.79
CA LYS A 508 -18.93 -26.28 -5.89
C LYS A 508 -18.31 -25.40 -6.95
N ALA A 509 -17.11 -24.83 -6.71
CA ALA A 509 -16.43 -24.01 -7.70
C ALA A 509 -16.07 -24.85 -8.95
N GLU A 510 -16.35 -24.30 -10.13
CA GLU A 510 -16.10 -25.00 -11.40
C GLU A 510 -14.61 -25.11 -11.70
N ARG A 511 -13.85 -24.08 -11.36
CA ARG A 511 -12.42 -23.95 -11.66
C ARG A 511 -11.62 -23.42 -10.47
N GLY A 512 -10.30 -23.64 -10.50
CA GLY A 512 -9.40 -22.99 -9.57
C GLY A 512 -9.49 -21.45 -9.67
N TYR A 513 -9.62 -20.78 -8.54
CA TYR A 513 -9.67 -19.31 -8.51
C TYR A 513 -8.35 -18.68 -8.98
N HIS A 514 -7.21 -19.23 -8.55
CA HIS A 514 -5.88 -18.85 -9.01
C HIS A 514 -5.35 -19.89 -9.99
N ARG A 515 -4.70 -19.44 -11.08
CA ARG A 515 -4.24 -20.34 -12.15
C ARG A 515 -2.95 -19.87 -12.79
N GLY A 516 -2.17 -20.83 -13.35
CA GLY A 516 -0.98 -20.52 -14.13
C GLY A 516 0.16 -19.94 -13.32
N ILE A 517 0.64 -20.69 -12.32
CA ILE A 517 1.71 -20.22 -11.42
C ILE A 517 2.98 -21.05 -11.66
N LEU A 518 4.08 -20.41 -12.01
CA LEU A 518 5.40 -21.00 -12.13
C LEU A 518 6.31 -20.49 -11.01
N ILE A 519 6.85 -21.41 -10.22
CA ILE A 519 7.81 -21.14 -9.14
C ILE A 519 9.10 -21.89 -9.46
N GLU A 520 10.15 -21.19 -9.88
CA GLU A 520 11.37 -21.85 -10.34
C GLU A 520 12.67 -21.16 -9.93
N ASN A 521 13.73 -21.94 -9.73
CA ASN A 521 15.08 -21.45 -9.44
C ASN A 521 15.17 -20.56 -8.20
N ASN A 522 14.28 -20.69 -7.23
CA ASN A 522 14.32 -19.95 -5.97
C ASN A 522 15.10 -20.71 -4.91
N THR A 523 15.60 -19.98 -3.92
CA THR A 523 16.24 -20.55 -2.72
C THR A 523 15.35 -20.26 -1.51
N PHE A 524 14.90 -21.33 -0.84
CA PHE A 524 14.16 -21.28 0.42
C PHE A 524 15.10 -21.72 1.55
N ARG A 525 15.65 -20.76 2.30
CA ARG A 525 16.43 -21.00 3.52
C ARG A 525 15.53 -20.74 4.71
N VAL A 526 14.97 -21.78 5.30
CA VAL A 526 13.82 -21.67 6.19
C VAL A 526 13.96 -22.53 7.45
N PHE A 527 13.50 -22.01 8.59
CA PHE A 527 13.32 -22.77 9.82
C PHE A 527 11.95 -23.47 9.88
N ASP A 528 10.95 -22.89 9.19
CA ASP A 528 9.58 -23.40 9.07
C ASP A 528 9.50 -24.28 7.81
N PRO A 529 9.18 -25.58 7.93
CA PRO A 529 9.15 -26.48 6.78
C PRO A 529 8.04 -26.19 5.77
N ARG A 530 7.04 -25.37 6.10
CA ARG A 530 5.89 -25.07 5.24
C ARG A 530 6.27 -24.14 4.10
N ILE A 531 6.45 -24.67 2.91
CA ILE A 531 6.84 -23.94 1.70
C ILE A 531 5.62 -23.44 0.94
N LEU A 532 4.68 -24.36 0.59
CA LEU A 532 3.46 -24.03 -0.13
C LEU A 532 2.21 -24.45 0.66
N ASN A 533 1.23 -23.55 0.76
CA ASN A 533 -0.13 -23.90 1.21
C ASN A 533 -1.13 -23.33 0.19
N LEU A 534 -1.78 -24.21 -0.57
CA LEU A 534 -2.55 -23.87 -1.75
C LEU A 534 -4.03 -24.18 -1.57
N PHE A 535 -4.89 -23.18 -1.86
CA PHE A 535 -6.34 -23.31 -1.91
C PHE A 535 -6.87 -22.87 -3.27
N SER A 536 -7.68 -23.72 -3.94
CA SER A 536 -8.32 -23.37 -5.21
C SER A 536 -7.32 -22.89 -6.27
N VAL A 537 -6.25 -23.68 -6.46
CA VAL A 537 -5.18 -23.42 -7.45
C VAL A 537 -5.23 -24.46 -8.56
N GLU A 538 -5.12 -24.01 -9.79
CA GLU A 538 -5.07 -24.81 -11.01
C GLU A 538 -3.81 -24.45 -11.81
N ASP A 539 -3.12 -25.45 -12.38
CA ASP A 539 -1.91 -25.26 -13.21
C ASP A 539 -0.76 -24.55 -12.45
N LEU A 540 -0.19 -25.19 -11.42
CA LEU A 540 1.01 -24.71 -10.75
C LEU A 540 2.18 -25.66 -11.01
N THR A 541 3.33 -25.10 -11.35
CA THR A 541 4.61 -25.82 -11.45
C THR A 541 5.62 -25.24 -10.45
N PHE A 542 6.19 -26.11 -9.62
CA PHE A 542 7.29 -25.80 -8.70
C PHE A 542 8.49 -26.65 -9.10
N ARG A 543 9.55 -26.02 -9.63
CA ARG A 543 10.69 -26.76 -10.17
C ARG A 543 12.04 -26.08 -9.94
N ASN A 544 13.11 -26.87 -9.89
CA ASN A 544 14.49 -26.39 -9.76
C ASN A 544 14.69 -25.44 -8.56
N ASN A 545 13.87 -25.54 -7.52
CA ASN A 545 14.02 -24.74 -6.31
C ASN A 545 14.91 -25.48 -5.30
N THR A 546 15.69 -24.72 -4.53
CA THR A 546 16.50 -25.26 -3.44
C THR A 546 15.80 -25.00 -2.11
N ILE A 547 15.67 -26.02 -1.26
CA ILE A 547 15.12 -25.90 0.10
C ILE A 547 16.20 -26.29 1.11
N GLU A 548 16.61 -25.36 1.95
CA GLU A 548 17.61 -25.49 2.99
C GLU A 548 16.99 -25.20 4.36
N MET A 549 17.05 -26.18 5.28
CA MET A 549 16.56 -25.97 6.65
C MET A 549 17.60 -25.22 7.48
N THR A 550 17.16 -24.17 8.19
CA THR A 550 17.96 -23.40 9.15
C THR A 550 17.57 -23.73 10.59
N ASN A 551 18.38 -23.27 11.56
CA ASN A 551 18.10 -23.37 12.98
C ASN A 551 18.06 -21.97 13.65
N ASP A 552 17.85 -20.91 12.87
CA ASP A 552 17.90 -19.53 13.35
C ASP A 552 16.70 -19.18 14.24
N TYR A 553 15.58 -19.88 14.03
CA TYR A 553 14.37 -19.78 14.85
C TYR A 553 13.87 -21.17 15.24
N VAL A 554 13.14 -21.23 16.36
CA VAL A 554 12.48 -22.47 16.80
C VAL A 554 11.12 -22.59 16.13
N TYR A 555 10.88 -23.68 15.39
CA TYR A 555 9.57 -23.98 14.84
C TYR A 555 8.70 -24.70 15.89
N PRO A 556 7.65 -24.06 16.46
CA PRO A 556 6.80 -24.70 17.47
C PRO A 556 5.65 -25.52 16.86
N GLY A 557 5.48 -25.51 15.54
CA GLY A 557 4.40 -26.20 14.84
C GLY A 557 4.60 -27.72 14.78
N LYS A 558 3.53 -28.40 14.35
CA LYS A 558 3.52 -29.87 14.16
C LYS A 558 3.46 -30.28 12.69
N VAL A 559 3.21 -29.32 11.79
CA VAL A 559 3.14 -29.58 10.34
C VAL A 559 4.55 -29.69 9.81
N THR A 560 4.89 -30.83 9.22
CA THR A 560 6.22 -31.12 8.66
C THR A 560 6.20 -31.22 7.14
N GLU A 561 5.00 -31.30 6.56
CA GLU A 561 4.80 -31.37 5.13
C GLU A 561 5.11 -30.02 4.48
N PRO A 562 6.05 -29.96 3.53
CA PRO A 562 6.41 -28.70 2.88
C PRO A 562 5.33 -28.21 1.91
N PHE A 563 4.47 -29.11 1.42
CA PHE A 563 3.46 -28.81 0.41
C PHE A 563 2.08 -29.31 0.84
N VAL A 564 1.11 -28.39 0.95
CA VAL A 564 -0.27 -28.69 1.32
C VAL A 564 -1.21 -28.12 0.25
N TYR A 565 -2.17 -28.94 -0.22
CA TYR A 565 -3.11 -28.53 -1.27
C TYR A 565 -4.55 -28.85 -0.89
N HIS A 566 -5.46 -27.92 -1.19
CA HIS A 566 -6.90 -28.07 -1.00
C HIS A 566 -7.64 -27.63 -2.27
N HIS A 567 -8.42 -28.53 -2.89
CA HIS A 567 -9.14 -28.26 -4.14
C HIS A 567 -8.25 -27.70 -5.26
N CYS A 568 -7.11 -28.33 -5.46
CA CYS A 568 -6.13 -27.97 -6.49
C CYS A 568 -6.13 -28.99 -7.63
N LYS A 569 -5.80 -28.55 -8.84
CA LYS A 569 -5.65 -29.38 -10.05
C LYS A 569 -4.32 -29.07 -10.72
N ASN A 570 -3.72 -30.09 -11.36
CA ASN A 570 -2.50 -29.95 -12.17
C ASN A 570 -1.35 -29.30 -11.40
N ILE A 571 -1.02 -29.82 -10.21
CA ILE A 571 0.10 -29.36 -9.40
C ILE A 571 1.30 -30.25 -9.69
N VAL A 572 2.39 -29.67 -10.18
CA VAL A 572 3.65 -30.36 -10.54
C VAL A 572 4.75 -29.87 -9.59
N ILE A 573 5.41 -30.81 -8.91
CA ILE A 573 6.55 -30.55 -8.01
C ILE A 573 7.74 -31.37 -8.51
N GLU A 574 8.85 -30.69 -8.90
CA GLU A 574 10.07 -31.28 -9.48
C GLU A 574 11.33 -30.81 -8.75
#